data_74a2d8799a94575a882529f73baa6970
#
_entry.id   74a2d8799a94575a882529f73baa6970
#
_cell.length_a   1.000
_cell.length_b   1.000
_cell.length_c   1.000
_cell.angle_alpha   90.00
_cell.angle_beta   90.00
_cell.angle_gamma   90.00
#
_symmetry.space_group_name_H-M   'P 1'
#
loop_
_entity.id
_entity.type
_entity.pdbx_description
1 polymer ?
#
loop_
_entity_poly.entity_id
_entity_poly.type
_entity_poly.pdbx_seq_one_letter_code
_entity_poly.pdbx_strand_id
1 'polypeptide(L)'
;MSNCFNPANILLPNDGIDMEKWSVIACDQFTSQADYWDAVEKYVGDAPSTLNVVFPEIYLGTIAKQENDCNSSGEGVKNDKETGRKTKYASMTDDERIKYINTTMDTYLTDGTLKQAVADGYVLVERTMESGVRLGIVGLIDLDDYDFDPKKKTLIRATEGTVISRIPPRVKIRENAAIELPHVMLLVDDPIDRQKIDGCQGATQEDAVNIAAVKHGIIEYVYAIRDTLRKLYDTELMQGGGHIRGYAVDGEAARQVTEAFAAKQNSCGGFLFAVGDGNHSLATAKTCWENIKKSGKFTEEQLKTHPARHALVEICNLHSEALEFKPIHRLLTNVDVKDMLSFFEAEITKQGLASTEGDEIVFEYVESGATEIKNSGINITNRGDRLPVEILQGILDKYLETHGNVEIDYIHGDEALHGLVRETNGCGIFLQSIDKSTLFPAINAGGVLPRKTFSIGEANEKRYYMECHKISL
;
A
#
# COMPACT_ATOMS: atom_id res chain seq x y z
N MET A 1 27.88 7.22 -3.29
CA MET A 1 26.55 6.78 -3.80
C MET A 1 25.53 7.79 -3.29
N SER A 2 24.52 8.13 -4.06
CA SER A 2 23.38 8.92 -3.54
C SER A 2 22.63 8.10 -2.51
N ASN A 3 22.04 8.76 -1.51
CA ASN A 3 21.20 8.09 -0.56
C ASN A 3 19.86 7.72 -1.23
N CYS A 4 19.39 6.51 -1.00
CA CYS A 4 18.10 6.05 -1.50
C CYS A 4 16.92 6.73 -0.75
N PHE A 5 17.10 7.04 0.54
CA PHE A 5 16.13 7.72 1.39
C PHE A 5 16.69 9.05 1.88
N ASN A 6 15.95 10.13 1.66
CA ASN A 6 16.40 11.52 1.80
C ASN A 6 15.40 12.37 2.59
N PRO A 7 15.87 13.44 3.24
CA PRO A 7 14.98 14.42 3.85
C PRO A 7 14.14 15.16 2.79
N ALA A 8 13.01 15.73 3.23
CA ALA A 8 12.01 16.37 2.38
C ALA A 8 11.67 17.78 2.86
N ASN A 9 11.22 18.62 1.92
CA ASN A 9 10.41 19.78 2.22
C ASN A 9 8.94 19.34 2.29
N ILE A 10 8.40 19.23 3.50
CA ILE A 10 7.07 18.67 3.75
C ILE A 10 6.09 19.79 3.99
N LEU A 11 4.97 19.75 3.26
CA LEU A 11 3.85 20.67 3.42
C LEU A 11 2.77 20.00 4.27
N LEU A 12 2.15 20.77 5.14
CA LEU A 12 0.99 20.39 5.95
C LEU A 12 -0.07 21.49 5.88
N PRO A 13 -1.33 21.19 6.23
CA PRO A 13 -2.35 22.21 6.40
C PRO A 13 -1.91 23.28 7.38
N ASN A 14 -2.31 24.53 7.11
CA ASN A 14 -2.02 25.65 7.98
C ASN A 14 -2.82 25.56 9.29
N ASP A 15 -2.36 26.28 10.32
CA ASP A 15 -3.04 26.34 11.61
C ASP A 15 -4.51 26.79 11.44
N GLY A 16 -5.42 26.14 12.17
CA GLY A 16 -6.86 26.40 12.09
C GLY A 16 -7.62 25.55 11.07
N ILE A 17 -6.94 24.78 10.22
CA ILE A 17 -7.59 23.75 9.38
C ILE A 17 -7.88 22.51 10.24
N ASP A 18 -9.11 22.02 10.12
CA ASP A 18 -9.57 20.82 10.82
C ASP A 18 -8.83 19.59 10.25
N MET A 19 -7.91 19.03 11.03
CA MET A 19 -7.05 17.92 10.62
C MET A 19 -7.81 16.62 10.43
N GLU A 20 -8.92 16.40 11.14
CA GLU A 20 -9.78 15.23 10.94
C GLU A 20 -10.50 15.30 9.58
N LYS A 21 -10.94 16.50 9.17
CA LYS A 21 -11.53 16.72 7.84
C LYS A 21 -10.49 16.79 6.72
N TRP A 22 -9.27 17.21 7.08
CA TRP A 22 -8.17 17.24 6.12
C TRP A 22 -7.85 15.83 5.60
N SER A 23 -7.69 14.86 6.47
CA SER A 23 -7.10 13.58 6.15
C SER A 23 -8.13 12.53 5.75
N VAL A 24 -8.16 12.13 4.46
CA VAL A 24 -8.93 10.98 4.00
C VAL A 24 -8.03 9.77 3.77
N ILE A 25 -8.64 8.58 3.79
CA ILE A 25 -7.94 7.32 3.56
C ILE A 25 -7.42 7.21 2.12
N ALA A 26 -6.44 6.33 1.90
CA ALA A 26 -5.90 6.00 0.58
C ALA A 26 -7.00 5.77 -0.47
N CYS A 27 -6.85 6.41 -1.62
CA CYS A 27 -7.86 6.51 -2.67
C CYS A 27 -8.25 5.18 -3.33
N ASP A 28 -7.45 4.14 -3.15
CA ASP A 28 -7.66 2.77 -3.66
C ASP A 28 -8.38 1.86 -2.66
N GLN A 29 -8.84 2.41 -1.52
CA GLN A 29 -9.64 1.70 -0.54
C GLN A 29 -11.14 1.94 -0.75
N PHE A 30 -11.96 1.01 -0.25
CA PHE A 30 -13.43 1.08 -0.31
C PHE A 30 -13.97 1.32 -1.73
N THR A 31 -13.35 0.70 -2.73
CA THR A 31 -13.65 0.91 -4.16
C THR A 31 -15.03 0.38 -4.61
N SER A 32 -15.66 -0.46 -3.80
CA SER A 32 -17.02 -0.99 -4.00
C SER A 32 -18.04 -0.52 -2.95
N GLN A 33 -17.61 0.28 -1.97
CA GLN A 33 -18.44 0.73 -0.85
C GLN A 33 -18.77 2.22 -1.00
N ALA A 34 -19.82 2.44 -1.74
CA ALA A 34 -20.32 3.77 -2.05
C ALA A 34 -20.67 4.58 -0.81
N ASP A 35 -21.32 3.98 0.16
CA ASP A 35 -21.77 4.63 1.40
C ASP A 35 -20.62 5.17 2.22
N TYR A 36 -19.43 4.53 2.15
CA TYR A 36 -18.22 5.02 2.81
C TYR A 36 -17.83 6.41 2.27
N TRP A 37 -17.68 6.52 0.94
CA TRP A 37 -17.24 7.76 0.33
C TRP A 37 -18.32 8.86 0.39
N ASP A 38 -19.61 8.50 0.35
CA ASP A 38 -20.72 9.45 0.56
C ASP A 38 -20.70 10.01 2.00
N ALA A 39 -20.38 9.18 2.99
CA ALA A 39 -20.19 9.64 4.37
C ALA A 39 -18.98 10.56 4.51
N VAL A 40 -17.86 10.24 3.86
CA VAL A 40 -16.65 11.09 3.81
C VAL A 40 -16.96 12.45 3.18
N GLU A 41 -17.61 12.47 2.00
CA GLU A 41 -18.00 13.72 1.33
C GLU A 41 -18.90 14.60 2.20
N LYS A 42 -19.89 13.98 2.85
CA LYS A 42 -20.81 14.69 3.75
C LYS A 42 -20.09 15.25 4.98
N TYR A 43 -19.13 14.49 5.53
CA TYR A 43 -18.37 14.93 6.73
C TYR A 43 -17.41 16.07 6.40
N VAL A 44 -16.70 15.98 5.29
CA VAL A 44 -15.77 17.01 4.81
C VAL A 44 -16.53 18.30 4.45
N GLY A 45 -17.63 18.21 3.71
CA GLY A 45 -18.38 19.37 3.24
C GLY A 45 -17.50 20.30 2.40
N ASP A 46 -17.50 21.59 2.74
CA ASP A 46 -16.70 22.63 2.05
C ASP A 46 -15.31 22.86 2.70
N ALA A 47 -14.93 22.07 3.70
CA ALA A 47 -13.64 22.23 4.37
C ALA A 47 -12.47 21.89 3.44
N PRO A 48 -11.31 22.55 3.61
CA PRO A 48 -10.07 22.09 3.00
C PRO A 48 -9.78 20.63 3.38
N SER A 49 -9.54 19.80 2.37
CA SER A 49 -9.35 18.36 2.58
C SER A 49 -8.53 17.73 1.46
N THR A 50 -7.84 16.66 1.77
CA THR A 50 -7.16 15.83 0.76
C THR A 50 -8.16 15.18 -0.19
N LEU A 51 -9.44 15.02 0.18
CA LEU A 51 -10.50 14.59 -0.73
C LEU A 51 -10.57 15.44 -2.01
N ASN A 52 -10.25 16.74 -1.91
CA ASN A 52 -10.28 17.68 -3.02
C ASN A 52 -9.06 17.58 -3.96
N VAL A 53 -8.02 16.88 -3.54
CA VAL A 53 -6.74 16.77 -4.28
C VAL A 53 -6.30 15.32 -4.53
N VAL A 54 -7.15 14.34 -4.19
CA VAL A 54 -6.97 12.93 -4.56
C VAL A 54 -8.12 12.45 -5.43
N PHE A 55 -7.93 11.32 -6.11
CA PHE A 55 -8.95 10.70 -6.95
C PHE A 55 -9.34 9.33 -6.37
N PRO A 56 -10.38 9.21 -5.54
CA PRO A 56 -10.87 7.91 -5.07
C PRO A 56 -11.28 7.01 -6.24
N GLU A 57 -10.75 5.78 -6.28
CA GLU A 57 -10.90 4.87 -7.41
C GLU A 57 -12.35 4.43 -7.68
N ILE A 58 -13.22 4.54 -6.69
CA ILE A 58 -14.66 4.29 -6.87
C ILE A 58 -15.28 5.17 -7.96
N TYR A 59 -14.69 6.36 -8.24
CA TYR A 59 -15.21 7.29 -9.24
C TYR A 59 -14.57 7.10 -10.62
N LEU A 60 -13.55 6.24 -10.77
CA LEU A 60 -12.90 6.00 -12.07
C LEU A 60 -13.84 5.35 -13.07
N GLY A 61 -14.06 6.03 -14.21
CA GLY A 61 -14.86 5.53 -15.33
C GLY A 61 -16.36 5.42 -15.04
N THR A 62 -16.90 6.08 -14.01
CA THR A 62 -18.30 5.98 -13.60
C THR A 62 -19.26 6.42 -14.69
N ILE A 63 -18.94 7.45 -15.47
CA ILE A 63 -19.81 7.98 -16.54
C ILE A 63 -19.75 7.06 -17.78
N ALA A 64 -18.60 6.52 -18.13
CA ALA A 64 -18.47 5.57 -19.23
C ALA A 64 -19.24 4.25 -18.97
N LYS A 65 -19.37 3.84 -17.71
CA LYS A 65 -20.21 2.70 -17.31
C LYS A 65 -21.69 3.00 -17.46
N GLN A 66 -22.14 4.21 -17.11
CA GLN A 66 -23.55 4.63 -17.26
C GLN A 66 -23.98 4.74 -18.73
N GLU A 67 -23.12 5.17 -19.64
CA GLU A 67 -23.40 5.24 -21.08
C GLU A 67 -23.46 3.85 -21.74
N ASN A 68 -22.61 2.91 -21.32
CA ASN A 68 -22.61 1.54 -21.82
C ASN A 68 -23.82 0.73 -21.32
N ASP A 69 -24.28 0.96 -20.10
CA ASP A 69 -25.48 0.31 -19.54
C ASP A 69 -26.79 0.79 -20.21
N CYS A 70 -26.81 1.99 -20.78
CA CYS A 70 -27.94 2.46 -21.58
C CYS A 70 -28.05 1.81 -22.98
N ASN A 71 -26.96 1.20 -23.48
CA ASN A 71 -26.91 0.60 -24.82
C ASN A 71 -26.96 -0.94 -24.83
N SER A 72 -26.91 -1.61 -23.69
CA SER A 72 -27.01 -3.06 -23.58
C SER A 72 -28.36 -3.49 -23.01
N SER A 73 -29.36 -3.68 -23.89
CA SER A 73 -30.56 -4.43 -23.60
C SER A 73 -30.26 -5.93 -23.68
N GLY A 74 -29.84 -6.54 -22.59
CA GLY A 74 -29.58 -7.97 -22.48
C GLY A 74 -29.52 -8.41 -21.02
N GLU A 75 -30.44 -9.30 -20.65
CA GLU A 75 -30.79 -9.79 -19.34
C GLU A 75 -29.59 -10.18 -18.44
N GLY A 76 -29.64 -9.77 -17.17
CA GLY A 76 -29.04 -10.51 -16.09
C GLY A 76 -27.95 -9.84 -15.24
N VAL A 77 -28.12 -8.60 -14.79
CA VAL A 77 -27.58 -8.12 -13.52
C VAL A 77 -28.60 -7.17 -12.94
N LYS A 78 -29.03 -7.40 -11.70
CA LYS A 78 -29.89 -6.47 -10.97
C LYS A 78 -29.10 -5.19 -10.73
N ASN A 79 -29.27 -4.21 -11.62
CA ASN A 79 -28.80 -2.86 -11.43
C ASN A 79 -29.60 -2.22 -10.32
N ASP A 80 -28.90 -1.80 -9.26
CA ASP A 80 -29.42 -0.83 -8.29
C ASP A 80 -29.64 0.52 -8.98
N LYS A 81 -30.77 0.61 -9.70
CA LYS A 81 -31.25 1.82 -10.40
C LYS A 81 -31.78 2.92 -9.48
N GLU A 82 -31.54 2.87 -8.16
CA GLU A 82 -32.13 3.80 -7.21
C GLU A 82 -31.17 4.68 -6.41
N THR A 83 -29.87 4.59 -6.56
CA THR A 83 -28.96 5.58 -5.97
C THR A 83 -28.62 6.64 -7.00
N GLY A 84 -29.53 7.59 -7.23
CA GLY A 84 -29.21 8.87 -7.88
C GLY A 84 -28.25 9.64 -6.99
N ARG A 85 -26.98 9.25 -6.99
CA ARG A 85 -25.91 9.91 -6.25
C ARG A 85 -25.80 11.35 -6.72
N LYS A 86 -26.22 12.28 -5.87
CA LYS A 86 -26.10 13.73 -6.08
C LYS A 86 -24.90 14.30 -5.32
N THR A 87 -23.81 13.53 -5.19
CA THR A 87 -22.60 14.08 -4.58
C THR A 87 -21.80 14.88 -5.63
N LYS A 88 -21.06 15.88 -5.17
CA LYS A 88 -20.25 16.76 -6.03
C LYS A 88 -19.32 15.96 -6.94
N TYR A 89 -18.72 14.91 -6.41
CA TYR A 89 -17.71 14.13 -7.11
C TYR A 89 -18.29 13.04 -8.00
N ALA A 90 -19.40 12.44 -7.64
CA ALA A 90 -20.06 11.43 -8.46
C ALA A 90 -20.65 11.98 -9.77
N SER A 91 -20.84 13.31 -9.87
CA SER A 91 -21.35 13.99 -11.06
C SER A 91 -20.27 14.47 -12.04
N MET A 92 -18.99 14.35 -11.70
CA MET A 92 -17.87 14.79 -12.54
C MET A 92 -17.40 13.66 -13.45
N THR A 93 -17.08 14.00 -14.71
CA THR A 93 -16.27 13.12 -15.58
C THR A 93 -14.84 13.00 -15.02
N ASP A 94 -14.10 11.97 -15.45
CA ASP A 94 -12.70 11.80 -15.05
C ASP A 94 -11.85 13.05 -15.37
N ASP A 95 -12.03 13.62 -16.56
CA ASP A 95 -11.27 14.82 -16.99
C ASP A 95 -11.65 16.08 -16.19
N GLU A 96 -12.94 16.27 -15.88
CA GLU A 96 -13.39 17.37 -15.01
C GLU A 96 -12.83 17.22 -13.60
N ARG A 97 -12.81 16.00 -13.06
CA ARG A 97 -12.27 15.74 -11.74
C ARG A 97 -10.75 15.93 -11.69
N ILE A 98 -10.01 15.48 -12.68
CA ILE A 98 -8.55 15.72 -12.79
C ILE A 98 -8.27 17.21 -12.85
N LYS A 99 -9.02 17.96 -13.65
CA LYS A 99 -8.90 19.42 -13.72
C LYS A 99 -9.20 20.08 -12.39
N TYR A 100 -10.26 19.64 -11.71
CA TYR A 100 -10.63 20.14 -10.37
C TYR A 100 -9.51 19.88 -9.36
N ILE A 101 -8.96 18.66 -9.32
CA ILE A 101 -7.85 18.26 -8.44
C ILE A 101 -6.64 19.18 -8.67
N ASN A 102 -6.18 19.32 -9.91
CA ASN A 102 -5.01 20.13 -10.23
C ASN A 102 -5.21 21.61 -9.88
N THR A 103 -6.39 22.18 -10.19
CA THR A 103 -6.72 23.56 -9.81
C THR A 103 -6.74 23.73 -8.29
N THR A 104 -7.26 22.75 -7.55
CA THR A 104 -7.31 22.81 -6.08
C THR A 104 -5.91 22.68 -5.47
N MET A 105 -5.03 21.85 -6.05
CA MET A 105 -3.63 21.78 -5.62
C MET A 105 -2.92 23.14 -5.75
N ASP A 106 -3.09 23.82 -6.88
CA ASP A 106 -2.53 25.16 -7.10
C ASP A 106 -3.12 26.18 -6.12
N THR A 107 -4.43 26.09 -5.87
CA THR A 107 -5.11 26.95 -4.89
C THR A 107 -4.54 26.74 -3.48
N TYR A 108 -4.43 25.51 -3.02
CA TYR A 108 -3.90 25.18 -1.69
C TYR A 108 -2.44 25.64 -1.49
N LEU A 109 -1.66 25.70 -2.56
CA LEU A 109 -0.29 26.22 -2.53
C LEU A 109 -0.24 27.75 -2.46
N THR A 110 -1.26 28.46 -2.99
CA THR A 110 -1.23 29.93 -3.16
C THR A 110 -2.09 30.69 -2.17
N ASP A 111 -3.16 30.09 -1.63
CA ASP A 111 -4.08 30.74 -0.70
C ASP A 111 -3.71 30.58 0.78
N GLY A 112 -2.61 29.84 1.06
CA GLY A 112 -2.14 29.59 2.41
C GLY A 112 -2.82 28.41 3.11
N THR A 113 -3.59 27.59 2.39
CA THR A 113 -4.12 26.32 2.92
C THR A 113 -3.00 25.38 3.31
N LEU A 114 -1.94 25.28 2.49
CA LEU A 114 -0.74 24.52 2.78
C LEU A 114 0.41 25.44 3.19
N LYS A 115 1.17 25.02 4.21
CA LYS A 115 2.42 25.67 4.63
C LYS A 115 3.57 24.65 4.68
N GLN A 116 4.80 25.12 4.48
CA GLN A 116 5.97 24.30 4.73
C GLN A 116 6.13 24.07 6.24
N ALA A 117 5.89 22.83 6.66
CA ALA A 117 5.96 22.44 8.06
C ALA A 117 7.33 21.90 8.46
N VAL A 118 8.01 21.23 7.52
CA VAL A 118 9.38 20.73 7.69
C VAL A 118 10.23 21.17 6.50
N ALA A 119 11.44 21.65 6.77
CA ALA A 119 12.42 21.99 5.77
C ALA A 119 13.62 21.04 5.89
N ASP A 120 13.95 20.34 4.80
CA ASP A 120 15.08 19.41 4.74
C ASP A 120 15.09 18.42 5.93
N GLY A 121 13.96 17.72 6.11
CA GLY A 121 13.78 16.82 7.25
C GLY A 121 12.79 15.69 6.97
N TYR A 122 12.39 15.03 8.05
CA TYR A 122 11.45 13.90 8.01
C TYR A 122 10.27 14.16 8.94
N VAL A 123 9.22 13.33 8.84
CA VAL A 123 8.16 13.27 9.85
C VAL A 123 8.15 11.88 10.46
N LEU A 124 8.36 11.81 11.78
CA LEU A 124 8.05 10.60 12.53
C LEU A 124 6.53 10.53 12.71
N VAL A 125 5.94 9.41 12.30
CA VAL A 125 4.51 9.13 12.41
C VAL A 125 4.28 8.07 13.48
N GLU A 126 3.36 8.37 14.41
CA GLU A 126 2.80 7.43 15.36
C GLU A 126 1.31 7.27 15.05
N ARG A 127 0.87 6.11 14.64
CA ARG A 127 -0.53 5.82 14.39
C ARG A 127 -1.05 4.74 15.32
N THR A 128 -2.04 5.09 16.13
CA THR A 128 -2.75 4.18 17.02
C THR A 128 -3.99 3.63 16.33
N MET A 129 -4.09 2.32 16.25
CA MET A 129 -5.18 1.55 15.63
C MET A 129 -5.62 0.44 16.60
N GLU A 130 -6.66 -0.30 16.26
CA GLU A 130 -7.08 -1.48 17.07
C GLU A 130 -5.97 -2.54 17.12
N SER A 131 -5.22 -2.73 16.03
CA SER A 131 -4.08 -3.65 15.93
C SER A 131 -2.85 -3.21 16.76
N GLY A 132 -2.84 -1.98 17.30
CA GLY A 132 -1.71 -1.44 18.06
C GLY A 132 -1.16 -0.13 17.53
N VAL A 133 0.07 0.19 17.92
CA VAL A 133 0.76 1.42 17.51
C VAL A 133 1.74 1.12 16.37
N ARG A 134 1.49 1.68 15.19
CA ARG A 134 2.40 1.63 14.04
C ARG A 134 3.26 2.88 14.01
N LEU A 135 4.56 2.67 13.86
CA LEU A 135 5.56 3.72 13.70
C LEU A 135 6.04 3.78 12.26
N GLY A 136 6.26 5.00 11.76
CA GLY A 136 6.81 5.23 10.44
C GLY A 136 7.65 6.50 10.38
N ILE A 137 8.52 6.59 9.38
CA ILE A 137 9.24 7.83 9.03
C ILE A 137 8.87 8.22 7.60
N VAL A 138 8.36 9.44 7.42
CA VAL A 138 8.02 10.01 6.12
C VAL A 138 9.21 10.81 5.58
N GLY A 139 9.61 10.51 4.35
CA GLY A 139 10.70 11.17 3.65
C GLY A 139 10.69 10.83 2.15
N LEU A 140 11.70 11.26 1.44
CA LEU A 140 11.81 11.09 -0.02
C LEU A 140 12.65 9.87 -0.39
N ILE A 141 12.15 9.05 -1.31
CA ILE A 141 12.96 8.07 -2.02
C ILE A 141 13.35 8.57 -3.40
N ASP A 142 14.51 8.15 -3.89
CA ASP A 142 14.93 8.38 -5.28
C ASP A 142 14.25 7.34 -6.19
N LEU A 143 13.44 7.80 -7.15
CA LEU A 143 12.77 6.92 -8.10
C LEU A 143 13.74 6.20 -9.06
N ASP A 144 14.99 6.66 -9.18
CA ASP A 144 16.00 5.94 -9.95
C ASP A 144 16.51 4.68 -9.21
N ASP A 145 16.32 4.60 -7.88
CA ASP A 145 16.59 3.41 -7.06
C ASP A 145 15.41 2.42 -6.97
N TYR A 146 14.30 2.71 -7.66
CA TYR A 146 13.10 1.87 -7.73
C TYR A 146 12.82 1.40 -9.16
N ASP A 147 12.41 0.14 -9.29
CA ASP A 147 11.79 -0.36 -10.51
C ASP A 147 10.71 -1.42 -10.16
N PHE A 148 9.63 -1.43 -10.92
CA PHE A 148 8.55 -2.41 -10.76
C PHE A 148 8.68 -3.61 -11.72
N ASP A 149 9.71 -3.64 -12.59
CA ASP A 149 10.06 -4.82 -13.36
C ASP A 149 10.70 -5.86 -12.42
N PRO A 150 10.07 -7.04 -12.22
CA PRO A 150 10.55 -8.05 -11.28
C PRO A 150 11.94 -8.61 -11.63
N LYS A 151 12.43 -8.37 -12.84
CA LYS A 151 13.75 -8.79 -13.30
C LYS A 151 14.87 -7.84 -12.85
N LYS A 152 14.53 -6.64 -12.45
CA LYS A 152 15.50 -5.64 -12.02
C LYS A 152 15.77 -5.72 -10.53
N LYS A 153 17.04 -5.77 -10.18
CA LYS A 153 17.52 -5.79 -8.79
C LYS A 153 17.90 -4.37 -8.37
N THR A 154 16.92 -3.63 -7.86
CA THR A 154 17.08 -2.26 -7.35
C THR A 154 17.05 -2.23 -5.83
N LEU A 155 17.43 -1.10 -5.20
CA LEU A 155 17.38 -0.92 -3.76
C LEU A 155 15.94 -0.98 -3.21
N ILE A 156 14.98 -0.51 -4.00
CA ILE A 156 13.55 -0.56 -3.68
C ILE A 156 12.87 -1.52 -4.67
N ARG A 157 12.14 -2.50 -4.15
CA ARG A 157 11.46 -3.50 -4.99
C ARG A 157 9.98 -3.60 -4.67
N ALA A 158 9.19 -3.80 -5.72
CA ALA A 158 7.79 -4.17 -5.58
C ALA A 158 7.65 -5.54 -4.89
N THR A 159 6.65 -5.69 -4.05
CA THR A 159 6.30 -6.99 -3.45
C THR A 159 5.37 -7.80 -4.32
N GLU A 160 4.56 -7.12 -5.14
CA GLU A 160 3.57 -7.74 -6.02
C GLU A 160 3.79 -7.34 -7.48
N GLY A 161 3.35 -8.18 -8.40
CA GLY A 161 3.35 -7.88 -9.83
C GLY A 161 2.46 -6.67 -10.15
N THR A 162 3.04 -5.66 -10.78
CA THR A 162 2.32 -4.44 -11.18
C THR A 162 1.39 -4.71 -12.37
N VAL A 163 0.11 -4.36 -12.25
CA VAL A 163 -0.86 -4.44 -13.34
C VAL A 163 -0.66 -3.26 -14.28
N ILE A 164 0.02 -3.49 -15.39
CA ILE A 164 0.41 -2.43 -16.36
C ILE A 164 -0.81 -1.63 -16.86
N SER A 165 -1.95 -2.27 -17.10
CA SER A 165 -3.19 -1.59 -17.56
C SER A 165 -3.76 -0.60 -16.54
N ARG A 166 -3.38 -0.69 -15.26
CA ARG A 166 -3.80 0.25 -14.21
C ARG A 166 -2.94 1.52 -14.13
N ILE A 167 -1.79 1.56 -14.80
CA ILE A 167 -0.87 2.70 -14.75
C ILE A 167 -1.39 3.90 -15.58
N PRO A 168 -1.84 3.77 -16.85
CA PRO A 168 -2.18 4.93 -17.67
C PRO A 168 -3.23 5.87 -17.09
N PRO A 169 -4.36 5.40 -16.48
CA PRO A 169 -5.33 6.30 -15.86
C PRO A 169 -4.72 7.10 -14.69
N ARG A 170 -3.85 6.47 -13.90
CA ARG A 170 -3.18 7.12 -12.76
C ARG A 170 -2.11 8.11 -13.21
N VAL A 171 -1.42 7.85 -14.31
CA VAL A 171 -0.48 8.80 -14.94
C VAL A 171 -1.22 10.08 -15.32
N LYS A 172 -2.39 10.01 -15.95
CA LYS A 172 -3.20 11.18 -16.27
C LYS A 172 -3.52 12.07 -15.06
N ILE A 173 -3.77 11.46 -13.90
CA ILE A 173 -4.05 12.19 -12.66
C ILE A 173 -2.78 12.89 -12.16
N ARG A 174 -1.61 12.21 -12.22
CA ARG A 174 -0.36 12.68 -11.62
C ARG A 174 0.47 13.60 -12.53
N GLU A 175 0.43 13.43 -13.85
CA GLU A 175 1.38 14.08 -14.78
C GLU A 175 1.38 15.61 -14.75
N ASN A 176 0.26 16.24 -14.32
CA ASN A 176 0.13 17.68 -14.18
C ASN A 176 -0.12 18.11 -12.72
N ALA A 177 0.04 17.22 -11.77
CA ALA A 177 -0.17 17.53 -10.36
C ALA A 177 0.97 18.41 -9.82
N ALA A 178 0.59 19.46 -9.08
CA ALA A 178 1.57 20.35 -8.45
C ALA A 178 2.20 19.74 -7.20
N ILE A 179 1.43 18.93 -6.48
CA ILE A 179 1.85 18.23 -5.25
C ILE A 179 1.48 16.75 -5.34
N GLU A 180 2.16 15.95 -4.56
CA GLU A 180 1.77 14.59 -4.27
C GLU A 180 1.39 14.42 -2.80
N LEU A 181 0.47 13.50 -2.55
CA LEU A 181 0.09 13.05 -1.23
C LEU A 181 0.24 11.52 -1.22
N PRO A 182 1.27 11.00 -0.59
CA PRO A 182 1.54 9.57 -0.70
C PRO A 182 0.71 8.76 0.29
N HIS A 183 0.26 7.60 -0.18
CA HIS A 183 -0.17 6.49 0.68
C HIS A 183 0.79 5.29 0.57
N VAL A 184 1.92 5.46 -0.07
CA VAL A 184 2.93 4.42 -0.25
C VAL A 184 3.62 4.13 1.08
N MET A 185 3.59 2.85 1.47
CA MET A 185 4.31 2.32 2.62
C MET A 185 5.44 1.41 2.13
N LEU A 186 6.65 1.72 2.53
CA LEU A 186 7.81 0.85 2.32
C LEU A 186 8.19 0.15 3.62
N LEU A 187 8.64 -1.08 3.50
CA LEU A 187 9.12 -1.88 4.61
C LEU A 187 10.64 -1.94 4.61
N VAL A 188 11.23 -1.76 5.78
CA VAL A 188 12.65 -1.99 6.02
C VAL A 188 12.82 -3.20 6.94
N ASP A 189 13.72 -4.11 6.57
CA ASP A 189 14.13 -5.22 7.45
C ASP A 189 15.17 -4.69 8.46
N ASP A 190 14.66 -4.23 9.61
CA ASP A 190 15.46 -3.59 10.66
C ASP A 190 15.13 -4.20 12.04
N PRO A 191 15.79 -5.32 12.44
CA PRO A 191 15.52 -5.99 13.70
C PRO A 191 15.58 -5.04 14.91
N ILE A 192 14.63 -5.17 15.84
CA ILE A 192 14.47 -4.24 16.95
C ILE A 192 15.30 -4.70 18.13
N ASP A 193 16.26 -3.88 18.58
CA ASP A 193 17.01 -4.08 19.82
C ASP A 193 16.30 -3.36 21.01
N ARG A 194 15.32 -4.06 21.61
CA ARG A 194 14.47 -3.51 22.69
C ARG A 194 15.28 -3.04 23.89
N GLN A 195 16.37 -3.71 24.26
CA GLN A 195 17.17 -3.33 25.42
C GLN A 195 17.82 -1.95 25.27
N LYS A 196 18.21 -1.60 24.04
CA LYS A 196 18.77 -0.28 23.76
C LYS A 196 17.68 0.78 23.65
N ILE A 197 16.51 0.45 23.12
CA ILE A 197 15.40 1.39 22.96
C ILE A 197 14.79 1.73 24.33
N ASP A 198 14.57 0.73 25.17
CA ASP A 198 14.04 0.94 26.54
C ASP A 198 15.00 1.79 27.41
N GLY A 199 16.31 1.69 27.17
CA GLY A 199 17.31 2.54 27.79
C GLY A 199 17.23 4.03 27.42
N CYS A 200 16.50 4.37 26.34
CA CYS A 200 16.31 5.75 25.86
C CYS A 200 15.03 6.41 26.39
N GLN A 201 14.22 5.73 27.22
CA GLN A 201 13.04 6.33 27.86
C GLN A 201 13.45 7.45 28.81
N GLY A 202 13.01 8.68 28.50
CA GLY A 202 13.46 9.90 29.20
C GLY A 202 14.66 10.59 28.51
N ALA A 203 14.91 10.25 27.25
CA ALA A 203 15.96 10.80 26.42
C ALA A 203 15.97 12.34 26.37
N THR A 204 17.16 12.89 26.33
CA THR A 204 17.45 14.32 26.19
C THR A 204 17.77 14.67 24.73
N GLN A 205 17.90 15.97 24.42
CA GLN A 205 18.39 16.41 23.11
C GLN A 205 19.80 15.86 22.76
N GLU A 206 20.61 15.53 23.76
CA GLU A 206 21.93 14.90 23.56
C GLU A 206 21.80 13.46 23.05
N ASP A 207 20.72 12.77 23.40
CA ASP A 207 20.46 11.41 22.92
C ASP A 207 20.01 11.39 21.45
N ALA A 208 19.38 12.47 20.96
CA ALA A 208 19.04 12.65 19.55
C ALA A 208 20.29 12.68 18.64
N VAL A 209 21.47 12.99 19.20
CA VAL A 209 22.76 13.03 18.48
C VAL A 209 23.32 11.62 18.19
N ASN A 210 22.71 10.56 18.71
CA ASN A 210 23.24 9.19 18.57
C ASN A 210 22.46 8.29 17.59
N ILE A 211 21.48 8.82 16.84
CA ILE A 211 20.68 8.02 15.88
C ILE A 211 21.60 7.34 14.85
N ALA A 212 22.60 8.03 14.33
CA ALA A 212 23.52 7.48 13.34
C ALA A 212 24.35 6.28 13.85
N ALA A 213 24.51 6.14 15.16
CA ALA A 213 25.18 5.00 15.79
C ALA A 213 24.25 3.80 15.99
N VAL A 214 22.95 3.95 15.76
CA VAL A 214 21.95 2.89 15.89
C VAL A 214 22.06 1.95 14.70
N LYS A 215 22.36 0.68 14.94
CA LYS A 215 22.50 -0.32 13.90
C LYS A 215 21.17 -1.00 13.56
N HIS A 216 20.24 -1.01 14.50
CA HIS A 216 18.97 -1.74 14.46
C HIS A 216 17.88 -0.96 15.17
N GLY A 217 16.67 -0.99 14.62
CA GLY A 217 15.51 -0.31 15.19
C GLY A 217 15.61 1.22 15.04
N ILE A 218 15.99 1.72 13.87
CA ILE A 218 16.18 3.17 13.63
C ILE A 218 14.89 3.93 13.94
N ILE A 219 13.74 3.46 13.46
CA ILE A 219 12.43 4.13 13.62
C ILE A 219 12.03 4.15 15.09
N GLU A 220 12.18 3.03 15.76
CA GLU A 220 11.86 2.86 17.18
C GLU A 220 12.76 3.73 18.07
N TYR A 221 14.01 3.90 17.68
CA TYR A 221 14.93 4.81 18.39
C TYR A 221 14.49 6.28 18.21
N VAL A 222 14.14 6.71 17.00
CA VAL A 222 13.60 8.06 16.76
C VAL A 222 12.31 8.27 17.55
N TYR A 223 11.46 7.24 17.67
CA TYR A 223 10.26 7.30 18.51
C TYR A 223 10.60 7.44 20.01
N ALA A 224 11.65 6.77 20.50
CA ALA A 224 12.06 6.87 21.90
C ALA A 224 12.44 8.31 22.30
N ILE A 225 12.96 9.09 21.37
CA ILE A 225 13.33 10.50 21.59
C ILE A 225 12.23 11.51 21.19
N ARG A 226 11.03 11.08 20.81
CA ARG A 226 9.96 11.93 20.25
C ARG A 226 9.59 13.14 21.11
N ASP A 227 9.71 13.02 22.42
CA ASP A 227 9.40 14.11 23.36
C ASP A 227 10.36 15.31 23.23
N THR A 228 11.51 15.11 22.57
CA THR A 228 12.46 16.19 22.20
C THR A 228 12.14 16.82 20.85
N LEU A 229 11.26 16.21 20.05
CA LEU A 229 10.91 16.64 18.71
C LEU A 229 9.68 17.57 18.73
N ARG A 230 9.61 18.50 17.77
CA ARG A 230 8.47 19.38 17.61
C ARG A 230 7.25 18.62 17.05
N LYS A 231 6.16 18.57 17.80
CA LYS A 231 4.91 17.98 17.35
C LYS A 231 4.28 18.81 16.22
N LEU A 232 3.88 18.17 15.15
CA LEU A 232 3.29 18.79 13.95
C LEU A 232 1.77 18.67 13.95
N TYR A 233 1.25 17.52 14.29
CA TYR A 233 -0.18 17.21 14.37
C TYR A 233 -0.46 16.14 15.41
N ASP A 234 -1.69 16.12 15.92
CA ASP A 234 -2.20 15.20 16.93
C ASP A 234 -3.73 15.18 16.79
N THR A 235 -4.30 14.19 16.10
CA THR A 235 -5.70 14.18 15.70
C THR A 235 -6.27 12.78 15.55
N GLU A 236 -7.59 12.67 15.70
CA GLU A 236 -8.34 11.51 15.26
C GLU A 236 -8.42 11.48 13.73
N LEU A 237 -8.56 10.28 13.18
CA LEU A 237 -8.80 10.05 11.75
C LEU A 237 -10.27 9.68 11.54
N MET A 238 -10.88 10.27 10.52
CA MET A 238 -12.30 10.04 10.23
C MET A 238 -12.62 8.57 9.95
N GLN A 239 -13.90 8.23 10.09
CA GLN A 239 -14.45 6.90 9.76
C GLN A 239 -13.74 5.73 10.49
N GLY A 240 -13.35 5.94 11.75
CA GLY A 240 -12.72 4.90 12.56
C GLY A 240 -11.28 4.59 12.18
N GLY A 241 -10.59 5.54 11.51
CA GLY A 241 -9.18 5.39 11.13
C GLY A 241 -8.19 5.36 12.30
N GLY A 242 -8.65 5.51 13.54
CA GLY A 242 -7.81 5.60 14.73
C GLY A 242 -7.20 6.98 14.92
N HIS A 243 -6.12 7.07 15.69
CA HIS A 243 -5.47 8.31 16.05
C HIS A 243 -4.08 8.43 15.43
N ILE A 244 -3.67 9.63 15.02
CA ILE A 244 -2.37 9.88 14.39
C ILE A 244 -1.65 11.07 15.02
N ARG A 245 -0.34 10.92 15.24
CA ARG A 245 0.58 11.99 15.64
C ARG A 245 1.75 12.06 14.69
N GLY A 246 2.20 13.27 14.41
CA GLY A 246 3.40 13.53 13.62
C GLY A 246 4.37 14.44 14.35
N TYR A 247 5.66 14.14 14.23
CA TYR A 247 6.74 14.90 14.84
C TYR A 247 7.78 15.27 13.79
N ALA A 248 8.23 16.53 13.81
CA ALA A 248 9.30 16.99 12.92
C ALA A 248 10.63 16.39 13.33
N VAL A 249 11.29 15.72 12.42
CA VAL A 249 12.66 15.27 12.54
C VAL A 249 13.48 16.16 11.63
N ASP A 250 13.98 17.28 12.17
CA ASP A 250 14.73 18.30 11.43
C ASP A 250 16.11 18.55 12.03
N GLY A 251 16.93 19.42 11.40
CA GLY A 251 18.24 19.79 11.86
C GLY A 251 19.18 18.60 12.08
N GLU A 252 19.78 18.50 13.26
CA GLU A 252 20.76 17.45 13.59
C GLU A 252 20.10 16.06 13.61
N ALA A 253 18.86 15.93 14.08
CA ALA A 253 18.13 14.66 14.08
C ALA A 253 17.92 14.14 12.65
N ALA A 254 17.57 15.01 11.71
CA ALA A 254 17.42 14.64 10.29
C ALA A 254 18.75 14.16 9.68
N ARG A 255 19.85 14.86 9.97
CA ARG A 255 21.18 14.43 9.51
C ARG A 255 21.53 13.05 10.03
N GLN A 256 21.27 12.77 11.31
CA GLN A 256 21.52 11.49 11.95
C GLN A 256 20.66 10.36 11.36
N VAL A 257 19.38 10.61 11.09
CA VAL A 257 18.47 9.64 10.40
C VAL A 257 19.01 9.34 9.00
N THR A 258 19.42 10.36 8.26
CA THR A 258 19.99 10.19 6.92
C THR A 258 21.24 9.29 6.96
N GLU A 259 22.14 9.53 7.93
CA GLU A 259 23.36 8.72 8.09
C GLU A 259 23.05 7.27 8.50
N ALA A 260 22.06 7.06 9.38
CA ALA A 260 21.65 5.73 9.80
C ALA A 260 21.10 4.90 8.63
N PHE A 261 20.20 5.48 7.81
CA PHE A 261 19.69 4.81 6.62
C PHE A 261 20.76 4.62 5.53
N ALA A 262 21.69 5.57 5.37
CA ALA A 262 22.83 5.40 4.47
C ALA A 262 23.75 4.24 4.91
N ALA A 263 23.99 4.09 6.20
CA ALA A 263 24.76 2.96 6.74
C ALA A 263 24.04 1.63 6.48
N LYS A 264 22.72 1.60 6.66
CA LYS A 264 21.89 0.43 6.37
C LYS A 264 21.87 0.11 4.87
N GLN A 265 21.75 1.10 3.99
CA GLN A 265 21.88 0.94 2.54
C GLN A 265 23.21 0.29 2.15
N ASN A 266 24.31 0.69 2.76
CA ASN A 266 25.63 0.11 2.48
C ASN A 266 25.76 -1.35 2.92
N SER A 267 24.96 -1.81 3.85
CA SER A 267 24.99 -3.17 4.42
C SER A 267 23.88 -4.10 3.93
N CYS A 268 22.87 -3.59 3.21
CA CYS A 268 21.65 -4.36 2.82
C CYS A 268 21.82 -5.33 1.63
N GLY A 269 23.02 -5.43 1.05
CA GLY A 269 23.24 -6.33 -0.09
C GLY A 269 22.48 -5.94 -1.37
N GLY A 270 22.09 -4.67 -1.52
CA GLY A 270 21.40 -4.14 -2.71
C GLY A 270 19.87 -4.28 -2.68
N PHE A 271 19.27 -4.61 -1.53
CA PHE A 271 17.81 -4.62 -1.33
C PHE A 271 17.49 -3.99 0.03
N LEU A 272 17.11 -2.71 0.01
CA LEU A 272 16.89 -1.91 1.21
C LEU A 272 15.43 -1.87 1.62
N PHE A 273 14.51 -1.64 0.66
CA PHE A 273 13.09 -1.46 0.92
C PHE A 273 12.22 -2.36 0.04
N ALA A 274 11.21 -2.97 0.66
CA ALA A 274 10.12 -3.65 -0.03
C ALA A 274 8.86 -2.75 -0.02
N VAL A 275 8.12 -2.70 -1.13
CA VAL A 275 6.86 -1.93 -1.17
C VAL A 275 5.79 -2.70 -0.42
N GLY A 276 5.46 -2.27 0.80
CA GLY A 276 4.44 -2.91 1.64
C GLY A 276 3.02 -2.61 1.17
N ASP A 277 2.76 -1.36 0.76
CA ASP A 277 1.47 -0.91 0.22
C ASP A 277 1.70 0.24 -0.79
N GLY A 278 0.76 0.41 -1.74
CA GLY A 278 0.84 1.44 -2.76
C GLY A 278 1.71 1.08 -3.97
N ASN A 279 1.89 -0.22 -4.32
CA ASN A 279 2.67 -0.68 -5.47
C ASN A 279 2.31 0.05 -6.78
N HIS A 280 1.01 0.22 -7.09
CA HIS A 280 0.57 0.93 -8.30
C HIS A 280 0.84 2.43 -8.25
N SER A 281 0.76 3.05 -7.08
CA SER A 281 1.06 4.48 -6.90
C SER A 281 2.53 4.77 -7.12
N LEU A 282 3.42 3.93 -6.56
CA LEU A 282 4.86 4.10 -6.76
C LEU A 282 5.28 3.80 -8.21
N ALA A 283 4.69 2.78 -8.84
CA ALA A 283 4.90 2.48 -10.26
C ALA A 283 4.42 3.63 -11.16
N THR A 284 3.32 4.30 -10.80
CA THR A 284 2.84 5.50 -11.49
C THR A 284 3.83 6.66 -11.35
N ALA A 285 4.33 6.91 -10.14
CA ALA A 285 5.35 7.95 -9.90
C ALA A 285 6.61 7.69 -10.74
N LYS A 286 7.10 6.45 -10.75
CA LYS A 286 8.23 6.03 -11.60
C LYS A 286 7.95 6.26 -13.08
N THR A 287 6.76 5.90 -13.56
CA THR A 287 6.37 6.08 -14.96
C THR A 287 6.34 7.56 -15.36
N CYS A 288 5.78 8.42 -14.50
CA CYS A 288 5.79 9.87 -14.73
C CYS A 288 7.23 10.42 -14.78
N TRP A 289 8.10 9.99 -13.86
CA TRP A 289 9.51 10.38 -13.87
C TRP A 289 10.21 9.94 -15.16
N GLU A 290 10.02 8.69 -15.61
CA GLU A 290 10.58 8.21 -16.87
C GLU A 290 10.04 9.00 -18.08
N ASN A 291 8.77 9.41 -18.08
CA ASN A 291 8.19 10.26 -19.12
C ASN A 291 8.83 11.65 -19.13
N ILE A 292 9.09 12.25 -17.95
CA ILE A 292 9.79 13.54 -17.82
C ILE A 292 11.20 13.42 -18.42
N LYS A 293 11.97 12.39 -18.05
CA LYS A 293 13.31 12.14 -18.64
C LYS A 293 13.27 12.01 -20.17
N LYS A 294 12.29 11.26 -20.67
CA LYS A 294 12.14 11.02 -22.13
C LYS A 294 11.60 12.22 -22.90
N SER A 295 11.00 13.18 -22.24
CA SER A 295 10.39 14.35 -22.90
C SER A 295 11.40 15.25 -23.62
N GLY A 296 12.68 15.19 -23.23
CA GLY A 296 13.74 16.06 -23.73
C GLY A 296 13.60 17.54 -23.35
N LYS A 297 12.66 17.87 -22.44
CA LYS A 297 12.40 19.27 -22.01
C LYS A 297 13.44 19.80 -21.03
N PHE A 298 14.18 18.91 -20.36
CA PHE A 298 15.09 19.24 -19.26
C PHE A 298 16.51 18.76 -19.60
N THR A 299 17.51 19.53 -19.19
CA THR A 299 18.92 19.11 -19.23
C THR A 299 19.20 18.05 -18.16
N GLU A 300 20.30 17.32 -18.30
CA GLU A 300 20.74 16.34 -17.28
C GLU A 300 20.89 16.98 -15.90
N GLU A 301 21.37 18.23 -15.83
CA GLU A 301 21.56 18.96 -14.58
C GLU A 301 20.21 19.34 -13.95
N GLN A 302 19.24 19.76 -14.75
CA GLN A 302 17.88 20.03 -14.28
C GLN A 302 17.16 18.76 -13.81
N LEU A 303 17.40 17.63 -14.46
CA LEU A 303 16.84 16.33 -14.04
C LEU A 303 17.38 15.88 -12.69
N LYS A 304 18.64 16.19 -12.33
CA LYS A 304 19.21 15.82 -11.03
C LYS A 304 18.47 16.46 -9.85
N THR A 305 17.95 17.68 -10.05
CA THR A 305 17.27 18.47 -9.01
C THR A 305 15.76 18.56 -9.23
N HIS A 306 15.22 17.85 -10.22
CA HIS A 306 13.80 17.89 -10.53
C HIS A 306 12.99 17.26 -9.39
N PRO A 307 11.99 17.95 -8.80
CA PRO A 307 11.27 17.42 -7.63
C PRO A 307 10.55 16.10 -7.91
N ALA A 308 10.01 15.89 -9.11
CA ALA A 308 9.36 14.63 -9.50
C ALA A 308 10.33 13.43 -9.64
N ARG A 309 11.65 13.62 -9.49
CA ARG A 309 12.62 12.52 -9.35
C ARG A 309 12.40 11.73 -8.07
N HIS A 310 11.84 12.37 -7.06
CA HIS A 310 11.62 11.77 -5.76
C HIS A 310 10.14 11.49 -5.54
N ALA A 311 9.86 10.52 -4.67
CA ALA A 311 8.52 10.24 -4.18
C ALA A 311 8.51 10.28 -2.66
N LEU A 312 7.51 10.97 -2.09
CA LEU A 312 7.29 10.98 -0.64
C LEU A 312 6.66 9.65 -0.22
N VAL A 313 7.23 9.00 0.77
CA VAL A 313 6.79 7.68 1.26
C VAL A 313 6.88 7.60 2.78
N GLU A 314 6.16 6.66 3.38
CA GLU A 314 6.32 6.27 4.77
C GLU A 314 7.16 4.98 4.84
N ILE A 315 8.28 4.99 5.57
CA ILE A 315 9.07 3.79 5.86
C ILE A 315 8.59 3.23 7.19
N CYS A 316 8.19 1.96 7.22
CA CYS A 316 7.82 1.22 8.43
C CYS A 316 8.79 0.05 8.64
N ASN A 317 9.03 -0.28 9.91
CA ASN A 317 9.85 -1.44 10.25
C ASN A 317 9.05 -2.73 10.09
N LEU A 318 9.57 -3.67 9.30
CA LEU A 318 8.98 -5.00 9.10
C LEU A 318 8.70 -5.72 10.43
N HIS A 319 9.54 -5.51 11.43
CA HIS A 319 9.46 -6.16 12.75
C HIS A 319 8.51 -5.45 13.73
N SER A 320 7.83 -4.37 13.33
CA SER A 320 6.80 -3.73 14.16
C SER A 320 5.68 -4.71 14.49
N GLU A 321 5.26 -4.75 15.78
CA GLU A 321 4.19 -5.65 16.23
C GLU A 321 2.82 -5.30 15.62
N ALA A 322 2.56 -4.00 15.44
CA ALA A 322 1.32 -3.52 14.83
C ALA A 322 1.25 -3.74 13.30
N LEU A 323 2.31 -4.27 12.69
CA LEU A 323 2.33 -4.56 11.26
C LEU A 323 1.98 -6.04 11.07
N GLU A 324 0.71 -6.35 10.94
CA GLU A 324 0.24 -7.72 10.71
C GLU A 324 0.10 -8.03 9.23
N PHE A 325 0.63 -9.19 8.81
CA PHE A 325 0.42 -9.73 7.47
C PHE A 325 -0.78 -10.65 7.49
N LYS A 326 -1.93 -10.16 7.06
CA LYS A 326 -3.15 -10.95 6.97
C LYS A 326 -3.17 -11.72 5.66
N PRO A 327 -3.45 -13.02 5.69
CA PRO A 327 -3.55 -13.80 4.46
C PRO A 327 -4.75 -13.32 3.65
N ILE A 328 -4.62 -13.38 2.34
CA ILE A 328 -5.75 -13.20 1.43
C ILE A 328 -6.08 -14.60 0.91
N HIS A 329 -7.28 -15.07 1.20
CA HIS A 329 -7.76 -16.38 0.82
C HIS A 329 -8.26 -16.39 -0.63
N ARG A 330 -8.60 -17.56 -1.16
CA ARG A 330 -9.18 -17.72 -2.49
C ARG A 330 -10.53 -18.40 -2.37
N LEU A 331 -11.47 -17.98 -3.21
CA LEU A 331 -12.71 -18.67 -3.46
C LEU A 331 -12.75 -19.05 -4.94
N LEU A 332 -12.88 -20.33 -5.22
CA LEU A 332 -13.16 -20.82 -6.58
C LEU A 332 -14.65 -21.13 -6.70
N THR A 333 -15.30 -20.56 -7.71
CA THR A 333 -16.68 -20.85 -8.05
C THR A 333 -16.78 -21.55 -9.41
N ASN A 334 -17.89 -22.24 -9.67
CA ASN A 334 -18.09 -23.08 -10.87
C ASN A 334 -16.99 -24.16 -11.04
N VAL A 335 -16.44 -24.67 -9.95
CA VAL A 335 -15.30 -25.61 -9.92
C VAL A 335 -15.75 -27.02 -9.63
N ASP A 336 -15.21 -28.01 -10.36
CA ASP A 336 -15.20 -29.40 -9.90
C ASP A 336 -14.05 -29.59 -8.93
N VAL A 337 -14.38 -29.67 -7.64
CA VAL A 337 -13.38 -29.70 -6.57
C VAL A 337 -12.51 -30.94 -6.64
N LYS A 338 -13.04 -32.10 -7.03
CA LYS A 338 -12.27 -33.36 -7.14
C LYS A 338 -11.25 -33.26 -8.27
N ASP A 339 -11.67 -32.73 -9.41
CA ASP A 339 -10.79 -32.47 -10.54
C ASP A 339 -9.69 -31.47 -10.17
N MET A 340 -10.05 -30.36 -9.54
CA MET A 340 -9.10 -29.33 -9.10
C MET A 340 -8.06 -29.88 -8.10
N LEU A 341 -8.48 -30.66 -7.09
CA LEU A 341 -7.55 -31.27 -6.13
C LEU A 341 -6.62 -32.27 -6.82
N SER A 342 -7.14 -33.08 -7.74
CA SER A 342 -6.33 -34.03 -8.52
C SER A 342 -5.31 -33.33 -9.41
N PHE A 343 -5.72 -32.21 -10.04
CA PHE A 343 -4.81 -31.37 -10.83
C PHE A 343 -3.71 -30.76 -9.95
N PHE A 344 -4.09 -30.26 -8.76
CA PHE A 344 -3.17 -29.69 -7.80
C PHE A 344 -2.08 -30.70 -7.37
N GLU A 345 -2.47 -31.92 -7.00
CA GLU A 345 -1.53 -32.98 -6.61
C GLU A 345 -0.59 -33.39 -7.76
N ALA A 346 -1.12 -33.46 -8.99
CA ALA A 346 -0.34 -33.76 -10.17
C ALA A 346 0.73 -32.67 -10.45
N GLU A 347 0.35 -31.38 -10.34
CA GLU A 347 1.27 -30.26 -10.56
C GLU A 347 2.31 -30.13 -9.42
N ILE A 348 1.98 -30.44 -8.16
CA ILE A 348 2.93 -30.56 -7.05
C ILE A 348 3.99 -31.60 -7.41
N THR A 349 3.58 -32.80 -7.79
CA THR A 349 4.50 -33.90 -8.16
C THR A 349 5.38 -33.52 -9.36
N LYS A 350 4.79 -32.94 -10.40
CA LYS A 350 5.50 -32.52 -11.63
C LYS A 350 6.58 -31.46 -11.36
N GLN A 351 6.38 -30.62 -10.34
CA GLN A 351 7.37 -29.61 -9.92
C GLN A 351 8.46 -30.19 -9.00
N GLY A 352 8.45 -31.48 -8.70
CA GLY A 352 9.38 -32.12 -7.78
C GLY A 352 9.15 -31.76 -6.32
N LEU A 353 7.94 -31.24 -6.01
CA LEU A 353 7.49 -30.93 -4.66
C LEU A 353 6.84 -32.15 -4.03
N ALA A 354 6.63 -32.10 -2.72
CA ALA A 354 5.83 -33.08 -2.00
C ALA A 354 4.82 -32.37 -1.10
N SER A 355 3.69 -33.01 -0.87
CA SER A 355 2.68 -32.58 0.08
C SER A 355 2.56 -33.57 1.23
N THR A 356 2.28 -33.07 2.41
CA THR A 356 1.95 -33.84 3.61
C THR A 356 0.70 -33.24 4.22
N GLU A 357 -0.04 -33.99 5.02
CA GLU A 357 -1.15 -33.46 5.79
C GLU A 357 -0.67 -32.29 6.67
N GLY A 358 -1.42 -31.21 6.70
CA GLY A 358 -1.06 -29.99 7.43
C GLY A 358 -2.07 -28.86 7.25
N ASP A 359 -1.68 -27.64 7.57
CA ASP A 359 -2.55 -26.47 7.64
C ASP A 359 -2.01 -25.23 6.90
N GLU A 360 -0.90 -25.34 6.16
CA GLU A 360 -0.38 -24.22 5.35
C GLU A 360 -1.40 -23.77 4.29
N ILE A 361 -2.08 -24.74 3.67
CA ILE A 361 -3.15 -24.50 2.70
C ILE A 361 -4.30 -25.44 3.06
N VAL A 362 -5.49 -24.89 3.34
CA VAL A 362 -6.67 -25.69 3.67
C VAL A 362 -7.75 -25.44 2.61
N PHE A 363 -8.19 -26.51 1.96
CA PHE A 363 -9.29 -26.52 1.03
C PHE A 363 -10.59 -26.86 1.78
N GLU A 364 -11.57 -25.95 1.73
CA GLU A 364 -12.90 -26.14 2.31
C GLU A 364 -13.94 -26.17 1.20
N TYR A 365 -14.81 -27.18 1.17
CA TYR A 365 -15.79 -27.34 0.13
C TYR A 365 -16.96 -28.22 0.55
N VAL A 366 -18.04 -28.17 -0.20
CA VAL A 366 -19.19 -29.06 -0.05
C VAL A 366 -19.19 -30.07 -1.20
N GLU A 367 -19.19 -31.37 -0.90
CA GLU A 367 -19.29 -32.39 -1.95
C GLU A 367 -20.67 -32.35 -2.63
N SER A 368 -20.68 -32.60 -3.93
CA SER A 368 -21.93 -32.66 -4.71
C SER A 368 -22.93 -33.62 -4.09
N GLY A 369 -24.12 -33.10 -3.72
CA GLY A 369 -25.17 -33.87 -3.07
C GLY A 369 -25.03 -34.03 -1.55
N ALA A 370 -23.97 -33.46 -0.93
CA ALA A 370 -23.82 -33.41 0.52
C ALA A 370 -24.25 -32.04 1.07
N THR A 371 -24.45 -31.96 2.38
CA THR A 371 -24.72 -30.72 3.11
C THR A 371 -23.60 -30.40 4.09
N GLU A 372 -22.67 -31.34 4.26
CA GLU A 372 -21.55 -31.20 5.18
C GLU A 372 -20.32 -30.61 4.47
N ILE A 373 -19.66 -29.69 5.16
CA ILE A 373 -18.39 -29.09 4.73
C ILE A 373 -17.28 -30.10 4.96
N LYS A 374 -16.42 -30.27 3.97
CA LYS A 374 -15.18 -31.04 4.07
C LYS A 374 -13.98 -30.10 4.05
N ASN A 375 -12.99 -30.45 4.83
CA ASN A 375 -11.69 -29.79 4.87
C ASN A 375 -10.58 -30.77 4.48
N SER A 376 -9.67 -30.31 3.64
CA SER A 376 -8.44 -31.02 3.30
C SER A 376 -7.27 -30.05 3.41
N GLY A 377 -6.38 -30.28 4.37
CA GLY A 377 -5.26 -29.39 4.63
C GLY A 377 -3.93 -30.03 4.27
N ILE A 378 -3.02 -29.26 3.70
CA ILE A 378 -1.70 -29.70 3.26
C ILE A 378 -0.60 -28.73 3.64
N ASN A 379 0.61 -29.27 3.85
CA ASN A 379 1.88 -28.55 3.88
C ASN A 379 2.68 -28.91 2.63
N ILE A 380 3.31 -27.93 1.99
CA ILE A 380 4.16 -28.14 0.80
C ILE A 380 5.62 -28.21 1.22
N THR A 381 6.29 -29.32 0.94
CA THR A 381 7.70 -29.56 1.24
C THR A 381 8.58 -29.54 -0.01
N ASN A 382 9.89 -29.49 0.15
CA ASN A 382 10.90 -29.40 -0.92
C ASN A 382 10.78 -28.09 -1.76
N ARG A 383 10.19 -27.03 -1.21
CA ARG A 383 9.87 -25.77 -1.93
C ARG A 383 11.02 -24.75 -1.93
N GLY A 384 12.09 -24.99 -1.17
CA GLY A 384 13.13 -23.98 -0.95
C GLY A 384 12.58 -22.72 -0.30
N ASP A 385 12.97 -21.55 -0.79
CA ASP A 385 12.53 -20.26 -0.28
C ASP A 385 11.16 -19.80 -0.85
N ARG A 386 10.51 -20.60 -1.72
CA ARG A 386 9.19 -20.25 -2.27
C ARG A 386 8.11 -20.34 -1.20
N LEU A 387 7.20 -19.36 -1.21
CA LEU A 387 6.05 -19.35 -0.31
C LEU A 387 4.97 -20.35 -0.78
N PRO A 388 4.19 -20.97 0.14
CA PRO A 388 3.05 -21.83 -0.22
C PRO A 388 2.08 -21.15 -1.18
N VAL A 389 1.79 -19.88 -0.98
CA VAL A 389 0.91 -19.09 -1.83
C VAL A 389 1.45 -18.89 -3.25
N GLU A 390 2.76 -18.82 -3.46
CA GLU A 390 3.36 -18.74 -4.82
C GLU A 390 3.13 -20.03 -5.60
N ILE A 391 3.28 -21.15 -4.94
CA ILE A 391 3.08 -22.47 -5.54
C ILE A 391 1.60 -22.66 -5.84
N LEU A 392 0.73 -22.37 -4.86
CA LEU A 392 -0.72 -22.44 -5.01
C LEU A 392 -1.18 -21.60 -6.20
N GLN A 393 -0.83 -20.31 -6.21
CA GLN A 393 -1.29 -19.40 -7.26
C GLN A 393 -0.80 -19.83 -8.64
N GLY A 394 0.46 -20.26 -8.75
CA GLY A 394 0.99 -20.76 -10.02
C GLY A 394 0.31 -22.02 -10.53
N ILE A 395 -0.24 -22.87 -9.64
CA ILE A 395 -1.04 -24.04 -10.02
C ILE A 395 -2.46 -23.61 -10.39
N LEU A 396 -3.08 -22.72 -9.61
CA LEU A 396 -4.42 -22.19 -9.89
C LEU A 396 -4.46 -21.45 -11.23
N ASP A 397 -3.46 -20.63 -11.54
CA ASP A 397 -3.38 -19.91 -12.82
C ASP A 397 -3.40 -20.88 -14.00
N LYS A 398 -2.65 -21.99 -13.94
CA LYS A 398 -2.67 -23.05 -14.97
C LYS A 398 -4.00 -23.78 -15.03
N TYR A 399 -4.65 -24.00 -13.88
CA TYR A 399 -5.95 -24.63 -13.84
C TYR A 399 -6.99 -23.78 -14.53
N LEU A 400 -7.01 -22.47 -14.25
CA LEU A 400 -7.91 -21.49 -14.85
C LEU A 400 -7.70 -21.34 -16.37
N GLU A 401 -6.46 -21.46 -16.86
CA GLU A 401 -6.17 -21.45 -18.32
C GLU A 401 -6.90 -22.57 -19.08
N THR A 402 -7.12 -23.71 -18.43
CA THR A 402 -7.75 -24.89 -19.04
C THR A 402 -9.22 -25.06 -18.66
N HIS A 403 -9.71 -24.31 -17.66
CA HIS A 403 -11.08 -24.38 -17.12
C HIS A 403 -11.72 -22.99 -17.10
N GLY A 404 -11.98 -22.45 -18.30
CA GLY A 404 -12.41 -21.06 -18.49
C GLY A 404 -13.77 -20.67 -17.91
N ASN A 405 -14.53 -21.62 -17.34
CA ASN A 405 -15.77 -21.39 -16.59
C ASN A 405 -15.55 -21.23 -15.08
N VAL A 406 -14.35 -21.57 -14.58
CA VAL A 406 -14.01 -21.42 -13.17
C VAL A 406 -13.59 -19.98 -12.92
N GLU A 407 -14.13 -19.39 -11.86
CA GLU A 407 -13.82 -18.04 -11.43
C GLU A 407 -13.07 -18.08 -10.11
N ILE A 408 -12.16 -17.13 -9.90
CA ILE A 408 -11.39 -16.96 -8.66
C ILE A 408 -11.64 -15.59 -8.07
N ASP A 409 -12.04 -15.58 -6.79
CA ASP A 409 -12.12 -14.37 -5.97
C ASP A 409 -11.10 -14.39 -4.84
N TYR A 410 -10.74 -13.20 -4.35
CA TYR A 410 -9.75 -12.97 -3.29
C TYR A 410 -10.44 -12.41 -2.07
N ILE A 411 -10.48 -13.19 -1.00
CA ILE A 411 -11.33 -12.94 0.17
C ILE A 411 -10.46 -12.60 1.38
N HIS A 412 -10.83 -11.55 2.10
CA HIS A 412 -10.25 -11.18 3.38
C HIS A 412 -11.07 -11.75 4.54
N GLY A 413 -10.40 -12.45 5.45
CA GLY A 413 -10.98 -12.99 6.67
C GLY A 413 -11.64 -14.35 6.50
N ASP A 414 -11.40 -15.22 7.48
CA ASP A 414 -11.83 -16.62 7.50
C ASP A 414 -13.36 -16.75 7.51
N GLU A 415 -14.04 -15.98 8.37
CA GLU A 415 -15.49 -16.02 8.51
C GLU A 415 -16.20 -15.65 7.19
N ALA A 416 -15.68 -14.66 6.46
CA ALA A 416 -16.22 -14.25 5.17
C ALA A 416 -16.09 -15.39 4.15
N LEU A 417 -14.93 -16.06 4.10
CA LEU A 417 -14.73 -17.18 3.19
C LEU A 417 -15.61 -18.39 3.55
N HIS A 418 -15.73 -18.74 4.84
CA HIS A 418 -16.63 -19.80 5.32
C HIS A 418 -18.10 -19.56 4.89
N GLY A 419 -18.54 -18.30 5.00
CA GLY A 419 -19.88 -17.90 4.52
C GLY A 419 -20.06 -18.12 3.02
N LEU A 420 -19.12 -17.62 2.23
CA LEU A 420 -19.17 -17.69 0.77
C LEU A 420 -19.07 -19.12 0.23
N VAL A 421 -18.28 -20.00 0.85
CA VAL A 421 -18.24 -21.43 0.48
C VAL A 421 -19.62 -22.08 0.59
N ARG A 422 -20.38 -21.77 1.66
CA ARG A 422 -21.74 -22.28 1.87
C ARG A 422 -22.74 -21.71 0.86
N GLU A 423 -22.63 -20.43 0.54
CA GLU A 423 -23.55 -19.74 -0.37
C GLU A 423 -23.36 -20.15 -1.83
N THR A 424 -22.09 -20.32 -2.26
CA THR A 424 -21.76 -20.55 -3.67
C THR A 424 -21.56 -22.03 -4.01
N ASN A 425 -21.47 -22.92 -3.02
CA ASN A 425 -20.99 -24.29 -3.17
C ASN A 425 -19.63 -24.36 -3.90
N GLY A 426 -18.79 -23.32 -3.69
CA GLY A 426 -17.45 -23.22 -4.23
C GLY A 426 -16.41 -23.95 -3.40
N CYS A 427 -15.15 -23.76 -3.76
CA CYS A 427 -14.00 -24.21 -2.98
C CYS A 427 -13.29 -23.01 -2.34
N GLY A 428 -13.35 -22.90 -1.03
CA GLY A 428 -12.55 -21.96 -0.26
C GLY A 428 -11.15 -22.51 -0.07
N ILE A 429 -10.15 -21.67 -0.25
CA ILE A 429 -8.74 -22.02 -0.03
C ILE A 429 -8.18 -21.05 1.00
N PHE A 430 -8.02 -21.55 2.22
CA PHE A 430 -7.46 -20.80 3.34
C PHE A 430 -5.94 -20.88 3.32
N LEU A 431 -5.31 -19.77 3.58
CA LEU A 431 -3.86 -19.64 3.64
C LEU A 431 -3.43 -19.16 5.02
N GLN A 432 -2.28 -19.60 5.47
CA GLN A 432 -1.63 -19.09 6.67
C GLN A 432 -1.00 -17.72 6.43
N SER A 433 -0.87 -16.94 7.51
CA SER A 433 -0.09 -15.69 7.49
C SER A 433 1.36 -15.96 7.14
N ILE A 434 1.96 -15.08 6.36
CA ILE A 434 3.38 -15.17 6.01
C ILE A 434 4.21 -14.73 7.22
N ASP A 435 5.24 -15.51 7.54
CA ASP A 435 6.26 -15.06 8.49
C ASP A 435 7.00 -13.84 7.90
N LYS A 436 7.03 -12.75 8.65
CA LYS A 436 7.70 -11.50 8.24
C LYS A 436 9.15 -11.71 7.80
N SER A 437 9.87 -12.61 8.49
CA SER A 437 11.28 -12.92 8.20
C SER A 437 11.48 -13.54 6.81
N THR A 438 10.44 -14.12 6.20
CA THR A 438 10.51 -14.74 4.87
C THR A 438 10.31 -13.76 3.72
N LEU A 439 9.77 -12.55 3.97
CA LEU A 439 9.41 -11.60 2.90
C LEU A 439 10.61 -11.18 2.05
N PHE A 440 11.66 -10.65 2.68
CA PHE A 440 12.86 -10.17 1.96
C PHE A 440 13.61 -11.31 1.26
N PRO A 441 13.84 -12.49 1.88
CA PRO A 441 14.39 -13.66 1.22
C PRO A 441 13.58 -14.08 0.00
N ALA A 442 12.24 -14.20 0.11
CA ALA A 442 11.39 -14.62 -1.00
C ALA A 442 11.45 -13.66 -2.19
N ILE A 443 11.35 -12.34 -1.95
CA ILE A 443 11.48 -11.32 -3.01
C ILE A 443 12.88 -11.35 -3.64
N ASN A 444 13.93 -11.59 -2.85
CA ASN A 444 15.29 -11.64 -3.36
C ASN A 444 15.53 -12.86 -4.25
N ALA A 445 14.91 -13.99 -3.95
CA ALA A 445 15.01 -15.24 -4.69
C ALA A 445 14.09 -15.26 -5.93
N GLY A 446 12.81 -14.90 -5.77
CA GLY A 446 11.76 -15.05 -6.78
C GLY A 446 11.38 -13.77 -7.53
N GLY A 447 11.83 -12.60 -7.09
CA GLY A 447 11.43 -11.31 -7.64
C GLY A 447 10.19 -10.76 -6.94
N VAL A 448 9.01 -10.87 -7.52
CA VAL A 448 7.74 -10.41 -6.91
C VAL A 448 6.90 -11.61 -6.47
N LEU A 449 6.13 -11.41 -5.41
CA LEU A 449 5.14 -12.37 -4.96
C LEU A 449 3.90 -12.34 -5.88
N PRO A 450 3.09 -13.38 -5.90
CA PRO A 450 1.79 -13.35 -6.54
C PRO A 450 0.95 -12.19 -5.99
N ARG A 451 0.07 -11.66 -6.84
CA ARG A 451 -0.87 -10.64 -6.39
C ARG A 451 -1.79 -11.18 -5.29
N LYS A 452 -2.14 -10.29 -4.37
CA LYS A 452 -3.02 -10.68 -3.27
C LYS A 452 -2.46 -11.83 -2.42
N THR A 453 -1.17 -11.80 -2.17
CA THR A 453 -0.49 -12.74 -1.27
C THR A 453 -0.84 -12.44 0.19
N PHE A 454 -0.78 -11.17 0.57
CA PHE A 454 -1.16 -10.69 1.90
C PHE A 454 -1.72 -9.27 1.84
N SER A 455 -2.37 -8.85 2.90
CA SER A 455 -2.68 -7.45 3.19
C SER A 455 -1.99 -7.04 4.48
N ILE A 456 -1.51 -5.80 4.52
CA ILE A 456 -1.01 -5.20 5.75
C ILE A 456 -2.18 -4.50 6.43
N GLY A 457 -2.68 -5.07 7.52
CA GLY A 457 -3.81 -4.58 8.28
C GLY A 457 -5.15 -4.61 7.50
N GLU A 458 -6.19 -4.10 8.13
CA GLU A 458 -7.53 -3.96 7.56
C GLU A 458 -7.64 -2.73 6.64
N ALA A 459 -8.75 -2.61 5.91
CA ALA A 459 -8.98 -1.49 4.98
C ALA A 459 -8.95 -0.12 5.68
N ASN A 460 -9.53 0.00 6.88
CA ASN A 460 -9.52 1.22 7.69
C ASN A 460 -8.16 1.54 8.32
N GLU A 461 -7.24 0.58 8.35
CA GLU A 461 -5.87 0.75 8.86
C GLU A 461 -4.88 1.21 7.78
N LYS A 462 -5.32 1.32 6.53
CA LYS A 462 -4.48 1.84 5.44
C LYS A 462 -4.11 3.30 5.68
N ARG A 463 -3.06 3.75 5.00
CA ARG A 463 -2.55 5.10 5.21
C ARG A 463 -3.60 6.15 4.85
N TYR A 464 -3.71 7.18 5.70
CA TYR A 464 -4.42 8.42 5.44
C TYR A 464 -3.47 9.47 4.88
N TYR A 465 -3.97 10.34 4.01
CA TYR A 465 -3.18 11.40 3.43
C TYR A 465 -3.02 12.55 4.43
N MET A 466 -1.80 12.79 4.88
CA MET A 466 -1.48 13.87 5.82
C MET A 466 -0.52 14.87 5.19
N GLU A 467 0.68 14.42 4.86
CA GLU A 467 1.77 15.22 4.33
C GLU A 467 1.66 15.37 2.82
N CYS A 468 2.15 16.50 2.33
CA CYS A 468 2.27 16.79 0.91
C CYS A 468 3.71 17.11 0.55
N HIS A 469 4.08 16.81 -0.69
CA HIS A 469 5.35 17.17 -1.29
C HIS A 469 5.13 17.81 -2.65
N LYS A 470 5.83 18.93 -2.94
CA LYS A 470 5.75 19.61 -4.24
C LYS A 470 6.54 18.82 -5.27
N ILE A 471 5.89 18.42 -6.38
CA ILE A 471 6.49 17.67 -7.49
C ILE A 471 6.61 18.45 -8.79
N SER A 472 6.04 19.66 -8.84
CA SER A 472 6.20 20.63 -9.95
C SER A 472 7.39 21.57 -9.69
N LEU A 473 7.96 22.14 -10.76
CA LEU A 473 8.99 23.17 -10.69
C LEU A 473 8.43 24.53 -10.27
#